data_08211a87d825a0b5252e9ad0b939e8b9
#
_entry.id   08211a87d825a0b5252e9ad0b939e8b9
#
_cell.length_a   1.000
_cell.length_b   1.000
_cell.length_c   1.000
_cell.angle_alpha   90.00
_cell.angle_beta   90.00
_cell.angle_gamma   90.00
#
_symmetry.space_group_name_H-M   'P 1'
#
loop_
_entity.id
_entity.type
_entity.pdbx_description
1 polymer ?
#
loop_
_entity_poly.entity_id
_entity_poly.type
_entity_poly.pdbx_seq_one_letter_code
_entity_poly.pdbx_strand_id
1 'polypeptide(L)'
;VFRMCNASSVFCDGQKTASTEFVYSHYNDGRLFSQGQAGDIVLIKTSSAASNRNVNHAGLVIKRNNDGSYDTVEGNTGGNIADGGAVMRRTRSMNGSGYKIVAFARPTYGAIEPMEEIAISAKLTVQGTNVNVRTSPNTNASIVKKLNTGAEIQASSRVLINGDSWFHFSDGWISGNYVQGWVKDYNDNNRWWYVEKGYIYPKSEWKTIAGKDYCFGPDGYLFVECYIKSEVNSNYYWVD
;
A
#
# COMPACT_ATOMS: atom_id res chain seq x y z
N VAL A 1 9.02 3.48 -7.21
CA VAL A 1 8.37 2.51 -6.31
C VAL A 1 8.44 2.98 -4.86
N PHE A 2 9.59 3.10 -4.21
CA PHE A 2 9.71 3.47 -2.79
C PHE A 2 8.97 4.76 -2.40
N ARG A 3 8.97 5.78 -3.25
CA ARG A 3 8.24 7.04 -2.99
C ARG A 3 6.72 6.88 -3.04
N MET A 4 6.22 6.03 -3.92
CA MET A 4 4.77 5.77 -4.06
C MET A 4 4.21 4.93 -2.91
N CYS A 5 5.07 4.18 -2.22
CA CYS A 5 4.71 3.34 -1.07
C CYS A 5 5.03 4.00 0.28
N ASN A 6 5.25 5.33 0.32
CA ASN A 6 5.71 6.06 1.51
C ASN A 6 7.00 5.50 2.16
N ALA A 7 7.76 4.71 1.40
CA ALA A 7 9.02 4.08 1.84
C ALA A 7 10.26 4.84 1.31
N SER A 8 10.14 6.14 1.07
CA SER A 8 11.25 6.96 0.56
C SER A 8 12.44 7.04 1.51
N SER A 9 12.21 6.88 2.82
CA SER A 9 13.26 6.81 3.84
C SER A 9 14.07 5.51 3.81
N VAL A 10 13.53 4.46 3.19
CA VAL A 10 14.17 3.13 3.11
C VAL A 10 15.18 3.05 1.97
N PHE A 11 14.90 3.69 0.83
CA PHE A 11 15.80 3.69 -0.32
C PHE A 11 16.98 4.62 -0.07
N CYS A 12 18.21 4.07 -0.08
CA CYS A 12 19.44 4.81 0.22
C CYS A 12 19.33 5.68 1.49
N ASP A 13 18.66 5.16 2.53
CA ASP A 13 18.44 5.83 3.81
C ASP A 13 17.83 7.25 3.64
N GLY A 14 16.88 7.36 2.70
CA GLY A 14 16.15 8.59 2.37
C GLY A 14 16.80 9.46 1.29
N GLN A 15 17.98 9.12 0.81
CA GLN A 15 18.65 9.90 -0.23
C GLN A 15 18.02 9.67 -1.61
N LYS A 16 17.85 10.74 -2.37
CA LYS A 16 17.30 10.71 -3.72
C LYS A 16 18.44 10.56 -4.74
N THR A 17 18.40 9.54 -5.56
CA THR A 17 19.34 9.34 -6.66
C THR A 17 18.68 8.68 -7.87
N ALA A 18 19.17 9.00 -9.06
CA ALA A 18 18.91 8.27 -10.29
C ALA A 18 20.15 7.44 -10.72
N SER A 19 21.24 7.52 -9.97
CA SER A 19 22.50 6.83 -10.30
C SER A 19 22.56 5.46 -9.63
N THR A 20 22.64 4.40 -10.44
CA THR A 20 22.86 3.03 -9.98
C THR A 20 24.22 2.85 -9.31
N GLU A 21 25.24 3.58 -9.79
CA GLU A 21 26.57 3.58 -9.20
C GLU A 21 26.55 4.19 -7.78
N PHE A 22 25.74 5.24 -7.58
CA PHE A 22 25.53 5.81 -6.24
C PHE A 22 24.88 4.76 -5.33
N VAL A 23 23.85 4.03 -5.79
CA VAL A 23 23.20 2.98 -5.01
C VAL A 23 24.21 1.90 -4.62
N TYR A 24 25.05 1.44 -5.57
CA TYR A 24 26.11 0.47 -5.30
C TYR A 24 27.07 0.98 -4.19
N SER A 25 27.57 2.19 -4.33
CA SER A 25 28.50 2.79 -3.36
C SER A 25 27.86 3.02 -1.99
N HIS A 26 26.60 3.44 -1.96
CA HIS A 26 25.84 3.70 -0.72
C HIS A 26 25.68 2.45 0.14
N TYR A 27 25.38 1.29 -0.50
CA TYR A 27 25.20 0.03 0.20
C TYR A 27 26.50 -0.79 0.37
N ASN A 28 27.63 -0.28 -0.08
CA ASN A 28 28.94 -0.94 0.10
C ASN A 28 29.51 -0.75 1.52
N ASP A 29 28.62 -0.69 2.50
CA ASP A 29 28.88 -0.58 3.94
C ASP A 29 28.58 -1.89 4.68
N GLY A 30 28.51 -3.02 3.97
CA GLY A 30 28.13 -4.32 4.50
C GLY A 30 26.73 -4.77 4.10
N ARG A 31 25.97 -3.93 3.40
CA ARG A 31 24.59 -4.23 2.92
C ARG A 31 24.54 -4.71 1.48
N LEU A 32 25.67 -5.08 0.85
CA LEU A 32 25.74 -5.76 -0.42
C LEU A 32 25.87 -7.26 -0.22
N PHE A 33 25.00 -8.02 -0.87
CA PHE A 33 24.92 -9.49 -0.75
C PHE A 33 25.13 -10.16 -2.09
N SER A 34 25.70 -11.37 -2.07
CA SER A 34 25.86 -12.22 -3.26
C SER A 34 24.59 -13.00 -3.62
N GLN A 35 23.64 -13.11 -2.69
CA GLN A 35 22.32 -13.71 -2.89
C GLN A 35 21.23 -12.75 -2.48
N GLY A 36 20.25 -12.59 -3.37
CA GLY A 36 19.10 -11.72 -3.17
C GLY A 36 17.93 -12.41 -2.50
N GLN A 37 17.10 -11.60 -1.89
CA GLN A 37 15.78 -11.95 -1.38
C GLN A 37 14.73 -10.91 -1.84
N ALA A 38 13.45 -11.22 -1.66
CA ALA A 38 12.39 -10.27 -1.94
C ALA A 38 12.63 -8.93 -1.20
N GLY A 39 12.47 -7.83 -1.91
CA GLY A 39 12.73 -6.48 -1.40
C GLY A 39 14.14 -5.95 -1.67
N ASP A 40 15.13 -6.79 -1.94
CA ASP A 40 16.47 -6.31 -2.28
C ASP A 40 16.47 -5.56 -3.63
N ILE A 41 17.38 -4.61 -3.78
CA ILE A 41 17.68 -3.94 -5.05
C ILE A 41 18.71 -4.78 -5.78
N VAL A 42 18.32 -5.39 -6.89
CA VAL A 42 19.31 -6.07 -7.77
C VAL A 42 20.12 -5.04 -8.53
N LEU A 43 21.44 -5.17 -8.47
CA LEU A 43 22.41 -4.30 -9.11
C LEU A 43 23.09 -5.06 -10.26
N ILE A 44 22.94 -4.52 -11.47
CA ILE A 44 23.29 -5.21 -12.72
C ILE A 44 24.33 -4.37 -13.48
N LYS A 45 25.33 -5.05 -14.03
CA LYS A 45 26.22 -4.53 -15.06
C LYS A 45 25.82 -5.13 -16.40
N THR A 46 25.40 -4.28 -17.33
CA THR A 46 25.11 -4.70 -18.72
C THR A 46 26.35 -4.58 -19.58
N SER A 47 26.35 -5.24 -20.75
CA SER A 47 27.46 -5.16 -21.73
C SER A 47 27.67 -3.74 -22.27
N SER A 48 26.68 -2.86 -22.19
CA SER A 48 26.77 -1.44 -22.57
C SER A 48 27.41 -0.55 -21.49
N ALA A 49 27.67 -1.08 -20.27
CA ALA A 49 28.29 -0.30 -19.21
C ALA A 49 29.74 0.09 -19.56
N ALA A 50 30.10 1.33 -19.26
CA ALA A 50 31.50 1.75 -19.32
C ALA A 50 32.37 0.87 -18.42
N SER A 51 33.63 0.65 -18.81
CA SER A 51 34.55 -0.29 -18.13
C SER A 51 34.78 0.10 -16.66
N ASN A 52 34.79 1.41 -16.37
CA ASN A 52 35.00 1.97 -15.04
C ASN A 52 33.78 1.98 -14.13
N ARG A 53 32.62 1.50 -14.61
CA ARG A 53 31.41 1.38 -13.76
C ARG A 53 31.28 -0.02 -13.19
N ASN A 54 30.87 -0.09 -11.91
CA ASN A 54 30.51 -1.36 -11.27
C ASN A 54 29.15 -1.85 -11.74
N VAL A 55 28.18 -0.96 -11.84
CA VAL A 55 26.79 -1.23 -12.22
C VAL A 55 26.23 -0.10 -13.10
N ASN A 56 25.24 -0.39 -13.92
CA ASN A 56 24.56 0.61 -14.74
C ASN A 56 23.04 0.35 -14.88
N HIS A 57 22.53 -0.69 -14.25
CA HIS A 57 21.10 -0.99 -14.23
C HIS A 57 20.70 -1.54 -12.86
N ALA A 58 19.45 -1.32 -12.47
CA ALA A 58 18.90 -1.80 -11.21
C ALA A 58 17.42 -2.19 -11.34
N GLY A 59 16.99 -3.07 -10.47
CA GLY A 59 15.59 -3.47 -10.30
C GLY A 59 15.28 -3.83 -8.86
N LEU A 60 14.02 -4.12 -8.58
CA LEU A 60 13.57 -4.63 -7.29
C LEU A 60 13.35 -6.14 -7.41
N VAL A 61 13.92 -6.92 -6.50
CA VAL A 61 13.71 -8.37 -6.42
C VAL A 61 12.31 -8.64 -5.84
N ILE A 62 11.51 -9.43 -6.57
CA ILE A 62 10.20 -9.92 -6.11
C ILE A 62 10.36 -11.22 -5.35
N LYS A 63 11.14 -12.15 -5.92
CA LYS A 63 11.45 -13.44 -5.30
C LYS A 63 12.71 -14.06 -5.91
N ARG A 64 13.29 -15.00 -5.20
CA ARG A 64 14.28 -15.96 -5.72
C ARG A 64 13.57 -17.24 -6.10
N ASN A 65 13.84 -17.75 -7.29
CA ASN A 65 13.30 -18.99 -7.82
C ASN A 65 14.13 -20.19 -7.36
N ASN A 66 13.55 -21.40 -7.47
CA ASN A 66 14.24 -22.66 -7.08
C ASN A 66 15.45 -22.98 -7.94
N ASP A 67 15.50 -22.49 -9.18
CA ASP A 67 16.64 -22.62 -10.10
C ASP A 67 17.77 -21.62 -9.84
N GLY A 68 17.62 -20.77 -8.80
CA GLY A 68 18.56 -19.74 -8.43
C GLY A 68 18.43 -18.42 -9.21
N SER A 69 17.48 -18.32 -10.14
CA SER A 69 17.13 -17.07 -10.81
C SER A 69 16.28 -16.16 -9.91
N TYR A 70 16.08 -14.94 -10.33
CA TYR A 70 15.32 -13.92 -9.61
C TYR A 70 14.26 -13.32 -10.50
N ASP A 71 13.02 -13.26 -10.01
CA ASP A 71 11.99 -12.41 -10.59
C ASP A 71 12.17 -10.99 -10.07
N THR A 72 12.24 -10.04 -11.00
CA THR A 72 12.49 -8.63 -10.71
C THR A 72 11.46 -7.72 -11.35
N VAL A 73 11.33 -6.51 -10.81
CA VAL A 73 10.68 -5.38 -11.50
C VAL A 73 11.76 -4.35 -11.79
N GLU A 74 11.89 -3.99 -13.03
CA GLU A 74 12.94 -3.12 -13.55
C GLU A 74 12.31 -1.94 -14.29
N GLY A 75 12.78 -0.72 -14.00
CA GLY A 75 12.42 0.48 -14.74
C GLY A 75 13.43 0.77 -15.85
N ASN A 76 13.03 1.58 -16.81
CA ASN A 76 13.84 1.98 -17.96
C ASN A 76 14.44 0.78 -18.71
N THR A 77 13.62 -0.24 -18.98
CA THR A 77 14.01 -1.48 -19.63
C THR A 77 13.09 -1.79 -20.82
N GLY A 78 13.65 -2.37 -21.89
CA GLY A 78 12.87 -2.79 -23.06
C GLY A 78 12.43 -1.64 -23.96
N GLY A 79 13.25 -1.26 -24.90
CA GLY A 79 12.99 -0.25 -25.93
C GLY A 79 14.28 0.43 -26.39
N ASN A 80 14.26 1.01 -27.58
CA ASN A 80 15.42 1.72 -28.17
C ASN A 80 15.54 3.18 -27.64
N ILE A 81 14.96 3.48 -26.48
CA ILE A 81 14.94 4.84 -25.94
C ILE A 81 15.94 4.89 -24.79
N ALA A 82 16.91 5.77 -24.90
CA ALA A 82 17.98 5.95 -23.92
C ALA A 82 17.45 6.39 -22.53
N ASP A 83 16.28 7.03 -22.51
CA ASP A 83 15.58 7.46 -21.32
C ASP A 83 14.07 7.34 -21.52
N GLY A 84 13.33 6.84 -20.54
CA GLY A 84 11.88 6.68 -20.64
C GLY A 84 11.41 5.29 -21.08
N GLY A 85 12.21 4.25 -20.95
CA GLY A 85 11.80 2.85 -21.15
C GLY A 85 10.73 2.36 -20.19
N ALA A 86 10.09 1.24 -20.50
CA ALA A 86 8.99 0.68 -19.72
C ALA A 86 9.45 0.16 -18.34
N VAL A 87 8.47 0.04 -17.42
CA VAL A 87 8.61 -0.78 -16.21
C VAL A 87 8.16 -2.20 -16.56
N MET A 88 9.04 -3.18 -16.37
CA MET A 88 8.78 -4.56 -16.76
C MET A 88 9.15 -5.57 -15.68
N ARG A 89 8.41 -6.67 -15.64
CA ARG A 89 8.86 -7.87 -14.91
C ARG A 89 9.90 -8.61 -15.76
N ARG A 90 10.94 -9.09 -15.10
CA ARG A 90 12.02 -9.88 -15.71
C ARG A 90 12.33 -11.09 -14.82
N THR A 91 12.82 -12.16 -15.43
CA THR A 91 13.52 -13.24 -14.70
C THR A 91 15.00 -13.13 -15.05
N ARG A 92 15.86 -13.03 -14.03
CA ARG A 92 17.28 -12.79 -14.14
C ARG A 92 18.08 -13.93 -13.51
N SER A 93 18.95 -14.56 -14.26
CA SER A 93 20.02 -15.41 -13.75
C SER A 93 21.22 -14.57 -13.30
N MET A 94 22.09 -15.10 -12.46
CA MET A 94 23.31 -14.38 -12.00
C MET A 94 24.17 -13.90 -13.16
N ASN A 95 24.28 -14.70 -14.22
CA ASN A 95 24.94 -14.34 -15.46
C ASN A 95 24.00 -14.63 -16.63
N GLY A 96 23.61 -13.60 -17.34
CA GLY A 96 22.76 -13.70 -18.53
C GLY A 96 23.45 -13.18 -19.79
N SER A 97 22.78 -13.38 -20.95
CA SER A 97 23.28 -12.82 -22.21
C SER A 97 23.26 -11.29 -22.14
N GLY A 98 24.44 -10.67 -22.21
CA GLY A 98 24.60 -9.22 -22.20
C GLY A 98 24.45 -8.54 -20.82
N TYR A 99 24.43 -9.29 -19.72
CA TYR A 99 24.41 -8.73 -18.37
C TYR A 99 24.98 -9.69 -17.32
N LYS A 100 25.35 -9.12 -16.17
CA LYS A 100 25.72 -9.83 -14.95
C LYS A 100 25.07 -9.15 -13.75
N ILE A 101 24.48 -9.92 -12.85
CA ILE A 101 24.12 -9.43 -11.51
C ILE A 101 25.42 -9.30 -10.71
N VAL A 102 25.69 -8.09 -10.21
CA VAL A 102 26.92 -7.78 -9.46
C VAL A 102 26.69 -8.02 -7.98
N ALA A 103 25.58 -7.53 -7.46
CA ALA A 103 25.22 -7.61 -6.05
C ALA A 103 23.72 -7.37 -5.85
N PHE A 104 23.28 -7.64 -4.64
CA PHE A 104 21.95 -7.27 -4.13
C PHE A 104 22.14 -6.29 -2.97
N ALA A 105 21.69 -5.06 -3.16
CA ALA A 105 21.69 -4.05 -2.11
C ALA A 105 20.44 -4.23 -1.25
N ARG A 106 20.64 -4.37 0.06
CA ARG A 106 19.55 -4.58 1.01
C ARG A 106 19.24 -3.30 1.76
N PRO A 107 18.13 -2.61 1.45
CA PRO A 107 17.67 -1.52 2.26
C PRO A 107 17.37 -1.98 3.70
N THR A 108 17.65 -1.12 4.65
CA THR A 108 17.20 -1.35 6.02
C THR A 108 15.71 -1.04 6.07
N TYR A 109 14.91 -2.06 5.83
CA TYR A 109 13.49 -1.97 6.13
C TYR A 109 13.40 -1.86 7.65
N GLY A 110 12.88 -0.75 8.16
CA GLY A 110 12.58 -0.61 9.57
C GLY A 110 11.82 -1.86 10.06
N ALA A 111 11.91 -2.17 11.34
CA ALA A 111 10.95 -3.08 11.95
C ALA A 111 9.58 -2.68 11.38
N ILE A 112 8.81 -3.67 10.89
CA ILE A 112 7.41 -3.41 10.56
C ILE A 112 6.86 -2.91 11.88
N GLU A 113 6.71 -1.57 12.00
CA GLU A 113 6.02 -1.00 13.15
C GLU A 113 4.73 -1.81 13.25
N PRO A 114 4.44 -2.38 14.42
CA PRO A 114 3.21 -3.15 14.56
C PRO A 114 2.10 -2.27 14.02
N MET A 115 1.37 -2.77 13.02
CA MET A 115 0.30 -2.00 12.38
C MET A 115 -0.58 -1.50 13.50
N GLU A 116 -0.65 -0.17 13.66
CA GLU A 116 -1.44 0.44 14.74
C GLU A 116 -2.89 0.02 14.53
N GLU A 117 -3.34 -0.86 15.41
CA GLU A 117 -4.70 -1.35 15.39
C GLU A 117 -5.59 -0.31 16.08
N ILE A 118 -6.38 0.38 15.29
CA ILE A 118 -7.29 1.42 15.77
C ILE A 118 -8.56 0.75 16.28
N ALA A 119 -8.88 0.92 17.56
CA ALA A 119 -10.11 0.40 18.16
C ALA A 119 -11.33 1.15 17.60
N ILE A 120 -12.31 0.38 17.13
CA ILE A 120 -13.55 0.91 16.54
C ILE A 120 -14.76 0.11 17.01
N SER A 121 -15.95 0.63 16.74
CA SER A 121 -17.18 -0.14 16.67
C SER A 121 -17.83 0.10 15.30
N ALA A 122 -18.00 -0.97 14.52
CA ALA A 122 -18.57 -0.83 13.18
C ALA A 122 -19.48 -1.99 12.84
N LYS A 123 -20.75 -1.67 12.55
CA LYS A 123 -21.66 -2.61 11.91
C LYS A 123 -21.57 -2.39 10.39
N LEU A 124 -20.99 -3.36 9.69
CA LEU A 124 -20.70 -3.27 8.27
C LEU A 124 -21.44 -4.34 7.49
N THR A 125 -21.89 -3.98 6.30
CA THR A 125 -22.53 -4.87 5.35
C THR A 125 -21.61 -5.15 4.18
N VAL A 126 -21.41 -6.40 3.83
CA VAL A 126 -20.57 -6.82 2.70
C VAL A 126 -21.21 -6.42 1.36
N GLN A 127 -20.43 -5.82 0.47
CA GLN A 127 -20.85 -5.26 -0.82
C GLN A 127 -20.19 -5.98 -2.02
N GLY A 128 -20.07 -7.31 -1.96
CA GLY A 128 -19.47 -8.10 -3.05
C GLY A 128 -19.77 -9.59 -2.91
N THR A 129 -19.58 -10.33 -4.00
CA THR A 129 -19.75 -11.78 -4.03
C THR A 129 -18.40 -12.47 -3.81
N ASN A 130 -18.38 -13.53 -2.99
CA ASN A 130 -17.18 -14.30 -2.65
C ASN A 130 -16.02 -13.42 -2.09
N VAL A 131 -16.35 -12.40 -1.29
CA VAL A 131 -15.38 -11.54 -0.65
C VAL A 131 -14.55 -12.33 0.37
N ASN A 132 -13.23 -12.28 0.25
CA ASN A 132 -12.33 -13.04 1.10
C ASN A 132 -12.22 -12.42 2.49
N VAL A 133 -12.43 -13.24 3.51
CA VAL A 133 -12.00 -12.99 4.89
C VAL A 133 -10.65 -13.70 5.10
N ARG A 134 -9.67 -12.99 5.68
CA ARG A 134 -8.29 -13.45 5.73
C ARG A 134 -7.72 -13.50 7.15
N THR A 135 -6.67 -14.28 7.33
CA THR A 135 -5.97 -14.41 8.63
C THR A 135 -5.22 -13.15 9.05
N SER A 136 -4.88 -12.27 8.11
CA SER A 136 -4.22 -10.99 8.37
C SER A 136 -4.60 -9.96 7.30
N PRO A 137 -4.42 -8.64 7.56
CA PRO A 137 -4.96 -7.59 6.71
C PRO A 137 -4.09 -7.33 5.47
N ASN A 138 -3.93 -8.33 4.63
CA ASN A 138 -3.26 -8.22 3.32
C ASN A 138 -3.79 -9.25 2.33
N THR A 139 -3.60 -8.98 1.04
CA THR A 139 -4.11 -9.82 -0.05
C THR A 139 -3.40 -11.15 -0.22
N ASN A 140 -2.22 -11.33 0.39
CA ASN A 140 -1.44 -12.57 0.34
C ASN A 140 -1.72 -13.51 1.51
N ALA A 141 -2.44 -13.03 2.55
CA ALA A 141 -2.81 -13.82 3.70
C ALA A 141 -3.78 -14.95 3.33
N SER A 142 -3.73 -16.04 4.08
CA SER A 142 -4.61 -17.18 3.90
C SER A 142 -6.09 -16.78 4.02
N ILE A 143 -6.92 -17.36 3.17
CA ILE A 143 -8.37 -17.14 3.20
C ILE A 143 -8.96 -18.05 4.28
N VAL A 144 -9.67 -17.45 5.23
CA VAL A 144 -10.41 -18.17 6.28
C VAL A 144 -11.77 -18.62 5.77
N LYS A 145 -12.49 -17.70 5.14
CA LYS A 145 -13.80 -17.92 4.53
C LYS A 145 -14.12 -16.87 3.48
N LYS A 146 -15.27 -17.02 2.83
CA LYS A 146 -15.83 -16.03 1.90
C LYS A 146 -17.20 -15.57 2.35
N LEU A 147 -17.48 -14.29 2.14
CA LEU A 147 -18.78 -13.68 2.41
C LEU A 147 -19.41 -13.15 1.13
N ASN A 148 -20.73 -13.08 1.11
CA ASN A 148 -21.50 -12.56 -0.01
C ASN A 148 -22.17 -11.22 0.36
N THR A 149 -22.62 -10.51 -0.67
CA THR A 149 -23.39 -9.27 -0.53
C THR A 149 -24.54 -9.46 0.47
N GLY A 150 -24.69 -8.51 1.37
CA GLY A 150 -25.72 -8.49 2.41
C GLY A 150 -25.28 -9.16 3.72
N ALA A 151 -24.15 -9.91 3.75
CA ALA A 151 -23.64 -10.41 5.01
C ALA A 151 -23.25 -9.26 5.96
N GLU A 152 -23.71 -9.32 7.20
CA GLU A 152 -23.38 -8.34 8.24
C GLU A 152 -22.20 -8.82 9.08
N ILE A 153 -21.30 -7.91 9.41
CA ILE A 153 -20.16 -8.14 10.29
C ILE A 153 -20.09 -7.04 11.35
N GLN A 154 -19.64 -7.40 12.56
CA GLN A 154 -19.35 -6.45 13.63
C GLN A 154 -17.85 -6.36 13.79
N ALA A 155 -17.25 -5.26 13.29
CA ALA A 155 -15.83 -5.01 13.42
C ALA A 155 -15.51 -4.29 14.74
N SER A 156 -14.40 -4.71 15.37
CA SER A 156 -13.91 -4.16 16.65
C SER A 156 -12.65 -3.32 16.50
N SER A 157 -11.95 -3.49 15.40
CA SER A 157 -10.75 -2.70 15.10
C SER A 157 -10.51 -2.59 13.60
N ARG A 158 -9.62 -1.68 13.23
CA ARG A 158 -9.14 -1.50 11.85
C ARG A 158 -7.65 -1.20 11.83
N VAL A 159 -7.02 -1.48 10.71
CA VAL A 159 -5.68 -1.00 10.36
C VAL A 159 -5.71 -0.26 9.04
N LEU A 160 -4.82 0.71 8.88
CA LEU A 160 -4.65 1.44 7.63
C LEU A 160 -3.43 0.88 6.87
N ILE A 161 -3.66 0.41 5.65
CA ILE A 161 -2.61 -0.10 4.78
C ILE A 161 -2.67 0.62 3.44
N ASN A 162 -1.65 1.42 3.13
CA ASN A 162 -1.59 2.22 1.91
C ASN A 162 -2.80 3.15 1.69
N GLY A 163 -3.40 3.63 2.79
CA GLY A 163 -4.58 4.51 2.75
C GLY A 163 -5.92 3.78 2.78
N ASP A 164 -5.94 2.46 2.63
CA ASP A 164 -7.15 1.63 2.74
C ASP A 164 -7.29 1.03 4.14
N SER A 165 -8.49 1.00 4.69
CA SER A 165 -8.77 0.26 5.92
C SER A 165 -8.98 -1.22 5.65
N TRP A 166 -8.43 -2.04 6.54
CA TRP A 166 -8.86 -3.42 6.76
C TRP A 166 -9.56 -3.50 8.11
N PHE A 167 -10.71 -4.14 8.14
CA PHE A 167 -11.55 -4.27 9.32
C PHE A 167 -11.42 -5.66 9.92
N HIS A 168 -11.20 -5.71 11.24
CA HIS A 168 -11.11 -6.94 12.03
C HIS A 168 -12.43 -7.25 12.71
N PHE A 169 -12.87 -8.48 12.63
CA PHE A 169 -14.02 -9.02 13.33
C PHE A 169 -13.74 -10.47 13.76
N SER A 170 -14.68 -11.15 14.41
CA SER A 170 -14.49 -12.49 15.00
C SER A 170 -13.82 -13.53 14.11
N ASP A 171 -14.05 -13.46 12.80
CA ASP A 171 -13.58 -14.49 11.86
C ASP A 171 -12.30 -14.09 11.11
N GLY A 172 -11.79 -12.88 11.32
CA GLY A 172 -10.57 -12.39 10.70
C GLY A 172 -10.71 -11.01 10.08
N TRP A 173 -9.98 -10.77 8.98
CA TRP A 173 -9.82 -9.48 8.35
C TRP A 173 -10.54 -9.39 7.01
N ILE A 174 -11.23 -8.28 6.78
CA ILE A 174 -11.88 -7.95 5.51
C ILE A 174 -11.43 -6.56 5.02
N SER A 175 -11.18 -6.42 3.72
CA SER A 175 -10.83 -5.13 3.13
C SER A 175 -12.02 -4.18 3.12
N GLY A 176 -11.79 -2.90 3.45
CA GLY A 176 -12.75 -1.82 3.39
C GLY A 176 -13.34 -1.57 2.00
N ASN A 177 -12.65 -2.02 0.95
CA ASN A 177 -13.15 -1.96 -0.43
C ASN A 177 -14.45 -2.74 -0.68
N TYR A 178 -14.79 -3.65 0.22
CA TYR A 178 -15.92 -4.56 0.05
C TYR A 178 -16.98 -4.43 1.14
N VAL A 179 -16.95 -3.38 1.92
CA VAL A 179 -17.93 -3.17 3.00
C VAL A 179 -18.53 -1.78 2.95
N GLN A 180 -19.68 -1.64 3.59
CA GLN A 180 -20.40 -0.38 3.74
C GLN A 180 -21.03 -0.32 5.13
N GLY A 181 -20.96 0.84 5.77
CA GLY A 181 -21.62 1.05 7.05
C GLY A 181 -20.99 2.16 7.90
N TRP A 182 -21.56 2.33 9.08
CA TRP A 182 -21.11 3.30 10.07
C TRP A 182 -19.94 2.75 10.88
N VAL A 183 -18.96 3.61 11.10
CA VAL A 183 -17.77 3.33 11.89
C VAL A 183 -17.63 4.39 12.97
N LYS A 184 -17.45 3.97 14.22
CA LYS A 184 -17.12 4.82 15.35
C LYS A 184 -15.68 4.58 15.74
N ASP A 185 -14.83 5.60 15.63
CA ASP A 185 -13.42 5.56 16.03
C ASP A 185 -13.27 5.96 17.50
N TYR A 186 -12.81 5.04 18.34
CA TYR A 186 -12.62 5.32 19.77
C TYR A 186 -11.37 6.17 20.04
N ASN A 187 -10.35 6.06 19.21
CA ASN A 187 -9.09 6.80 19.36
C ASN A 187 -9.20 8.25 18.89
N ASP A 188 -10.29 8.63 18.21
CA ASP A 188 -10.52 9.98 17.72
C ASP A 188 -11.82 10.56 18.30
N ASN A 189 -11.83 10.79 19.60
CA ASN A 189 -12.93 11.40 20.36
C ASN A 189 -14.30 10.75 20.13
N ASN A 190 -14.34 9.43 19.87
CA ASN A 190 -15.55 8.67 19.56
C ASN A 190 -16.33 9.21 18.35
N ARG A 191 -15.66 9.79 17.38
CA ARG A 191 -16.29 10.34 16.18
C ARG A 191 -16.77 9.27 15.23
N TRP A 192 -17.83 9.60 14.46
CA TRP A 192 -18.44 8.72 13.47
C TRP A 192 -18.03 9.11 12.06
N TRP A 193 -17.88 8.12 11.21
CA TRP A 193 -17.74 8.26 9.77
C TRP A 193 -18.46 7.12 9.05
N TYR A 194 -18.65 7.25 7.74
CA TYR A 194 -19.38 6.26 6.95
C TYR A 194 -18.50 5.75 5.82
N VAL A 195 -18.30 4.44 5.76
CA VAL A 195 -17.56 3.80 4.66
C VAL A 195 -18.52 3.25 3.63
N GLU A 196 -18.18 3.43 2.35
CA GLU A 196 -18.88 2.89 1.20
C GLU A 196 -17.97 1.90 0.44
N LYS A 197 -18.59 1.09 -0.42
CA LYS A 197 -17.88 0.17 -1.31
C LYS A 197 -16.78 0.91 -2.10
N GLY A 198 -15.61 0.29 -2.19
CA GLY A 198 -14.42 0.88 -2.81
C GLY A 198 -13.60 1.73 -1.83
N TYR A 199 -13.89 1.61 -0.53
CA TYR A 199 -13.28 2.41 0.53
C TYR A 199 -13.44 3.91 0.29
N ILE A 200 -14.62 4.29 -0.19
CA ILE A 200 -15.02 5.69 -0.35
C ILE A 200 -15.71 6.13 0.95
N TYR A 201 -15.49 7.36 1.35
CA TYR A 201 -16.20 7.98 2.46
C TYR A 201 -16.45 9.46 2.17
N PRO A 202 -17.64 9.98 2.54
CA PRO A 202 -18.02 11.36 2.24
C PRO A 202 -17.10 12.36 2.96
N LYS A 203 -16.77 13.47 2.29
CA LYS A 203 -15.97 14.58 2.83
C LYS A 203 -16.51 15.90 2.34
N SER A 204 -16.62 16.86 3.25
CA SER A 204 -17.13 18.22 2.94
C SER A 204 -18.44 18.19 2.16
N GLU A 205 -19.34 17.28 2.52
CA GLU A 205 -20.60 17.10 1.80
C GLU A 205 -21.75 16.67 2.71
N TRP A 206 -22.97 16.95 2.24
CA TRP A 206 -24.20 16.36 2.76
C TRP A 206 -24.49 15.06 2.03
N LYS A 207 -24.92 14.04 2.77
CA LYS A 207 -25.26 12.75 2.21
C LYS A 207 -26.49 12.15 2.87
N THR A 208 -27.43 11.68 2.07
CA THR A 208 -28.59 10.93 2.53
C THR A 208 -28.23 9.45 2.71
N ILE A 209 -28.31 8.92 3.92
CA ILE A 209 -28.06 7.53 4.28
C ILE A 209 -29.31 6.98 4.97
N ALA A 210 -29.88 5.92 4.41
CA ALA A 210 -31.12 5.30 4.92
C ALA A 210 -32.27 6.31 5.14
N GLY A 211 -32.41 7.32 4.27
CA GLY A 211 -33.46 8.31 4.31
C GLY A 211 -33.23 9.46 5.32
N LYS A 212 -32.05 9.55 5.92
CA LYS A 212 -31.66 10.67 6.78
C LYS A 212 -30.45 11.39 6.18
N ASP A 213 -30.42 12.70 6.37
CA ASP A 213 -29.34 13.55 5.85
C ASP A 213 -28.26 13.74 6.93
N TYR A 214 -27.02 13.56 6.51
CA TYR A 214 -25.82 13.67 7.34
C TYR A 214 -24.82 14.62 6.68
N CYS A 215 -24.14 15.44 7.49
CA CYS A 215 -23.10 16.34 7.01
C CYS A 215 -21.72 15.87 7.49
N PHE A 216 -20.77 15.76 6.55
CA PHE A 216 -19.41 15.29 6.83
C PHE A 216 -18.40 16.42 6.67
N GLY A 217 -17.44 16.48 7.59
CA GLY A 217 -16.33 17.43 7.56
C GLY A 217 -15.28 17.11 6.51
N PRO A 218 -14.27 17.98 6.34
CA PRO A 218 -13.18 17.79 5.39
C PRO A 218 -12.28 16.59 5.72
N ASP A 219 -12.29 16.15 6.97
CA ASP A 219 -11.63 14.96 7.49
C ASP A 219 -12.45 13.66 7.29
N GLY A 220 -13.70 13.78 6.84
CA GLY A 220 -14.62 12.65 6.61
C GLY A 220 -15.40 12.21 7.84
N TYR A 221 -15.26 12.89 8.98
CA TYR A 221 -16.08 12.61 10.14
C TYR A 221 -17.41 13.35 10.10
N LEU A 222 -18.42 12.73 10.71
CA LEU A 222 -19.76 13.31 10.86
C LEU A 222 -19.70 14.54 11.77
N PHE A 223 -20.34 15.63 11.36
CA PHE A 223 -20.68 16.73 12.26
C PHE A 223 -21.86 16.34 13.14
N VAL A 224 -21.73 16.59 14.43
CA VAL A 224 -22.77 16.34 15.44
C VAL A 224 -22.88 17.54 16.40
N GLU A 225 -24.09 17.79 16.91
CA GLU A 225 -24.35 18.83 17.92
C GLU A 225 -23.81 20.21 17.55
N CYS A 226 -23.96 20.61 16.28
CA CYS A 226 -23.48 21.91 15.79
C CYS A 226 -24.39 22.49 14.70
N TYR A 227 -24.20 23.79 14.40
CA TYR A 227 -24.86 24.46 13.29
C TYR A 227 -23.96 24.42 12.05
N ILE A 228 -24.47 23.91 10.95
CA ILE A 228 -23.81 23.90 9.65
C ILE A 228 -24.46 24.92 8.73
N LYS A 229 -23.65 25.81 8.14
CA LYS A 229 -24.12 26.77 7.14
C LYS A 229 -24.28 26.06 5.81
N SER A 230 -25.47 26.18 5.21
CA SER A 230 -25.72 25.68 3.85
C SER A 230 -25.10 26.63 2.82
N GLU A 231 -24.37 26.06 1.86
CA GLU A 231 -23.85 26.81 0.71
C GLU A 231 -24.93 27.15 -0.31
N VAL A 232 -26.07 26.44 -0.29
CA VAL A 232 -27.16 26.61 -1.26
C VAL A 232 -28.03 27.83 -0.93
N ASN A 233 -28.34 28.06 0.35
CA ASN A 233 -29.30 29.09 0.77
C ASN A 233 -28.82 29.99 1.90
N SER A 234 -27.55 29.80 2.33
CA SER A 234 -26.93 30.55 3.45
C SER A 234 -27.60 30.38 4.82
N ASN A 235 -28.57 29.50 4.96
CA ASN A 235 -29.20 29.17 6.23
C ASN A 235 -28.29 28.27 7.06
N TYR A 236 -28.49 28.26 8.38
CA TYR A 236 -27.85 27.37 9.30
C TYR A 236 -28.81 26.24 9.68
N TYR A 237 -28.30 25.01 9.62
CA TYR A 237 -29.00 23.79 10.01
C TYR A 237 -28.36 23.18 11.24
N TRP A 238 -29.15 22.84 12.24
CA TRP A 238 -28.66 22.05 13.37
C TRP A 238 -28.51 20.59 12.94
N VAL A 239 -27.40 19.95 13.32
CA VAL A 239 -27.15 18.53 13.16
C VAL A 239 -26.96 17.88 14.52
N ASP A 240 -27.71 16.77 14.76
CA ASP A 240 -27.69 16.00 16.00
C ASP A 240 -26.61 14.94 16.02
#